data_af8889ef51c44f3632614c7ec6242414
#
_entry.id   af8889ef51c44f3632614c7ec6242414
#
_cell.length_a   1.000
_cell.length_b   1.000
_cell.length_c   1.000
_cell.angle_alpha   90.00
_cell.angle_beta   90.00
_cell.angle_gamma   90.00
#
_symmetry.space_group_name_H-M   'P 1'
#
loop_
_entity.id
_entity.type
_entity.pdbx_description
1 polymer ?
#
loop_
_entity_poly.entity_id
_entity_poly.type
_entity_poly.pdbx_seq_one_letter_code
_entity_poly.pdbx_strand_id
1 'polypeptide(L)'
;MHILEIPSFFTPYGGEFCLDQARALKAVGHEVRILSNVQLGVTIGLKGYLCLPYRRYEHQRDGITVCQSFQRGVPMVIRWNVKRWVRIVCSMFEDYVNKYGVPDVLHAHCSKWAGYAAMQISRKYHIPYVITEHLSRLVFEKEFGPAPSNAWQIPLLKEAYEKANLVIPVSEELVENIACYFGKNYRWQAVSNTIDTDFFHLQARKPLDGRPFRFCCLANNWPMKGYDILIPAFRQLRESGKNVELHIAGRGTDSAEFRSLLSDGMVTHGLINKEAVRELLYQSDALVLASRSEVQPLSLLEAMSTGIPVISTECVPQSLRIEGGSTIVPIDDVKALSEAMSDLTNNSPVDGQWLSQEVKRMASPEVIGRKLEQLFSGLVASD
;
A
#
# COMPACT_ATOMS: atom_id res chain seq x y z
N MET A 1 -7.33 24.05 -3.95
CA MET A 1 -8.58 23.31 -3.66
C MET A 1 -8.60 22.88 -2.20
N HIS A 2 -9.79 22.76 -1.64
CA HIS A 2 -10.05 22.15 -0.35
C HIS A 2 -10.44 20.68 -0.55
N ILE A 3 -9.55 19.76 -0.19
CA ILE A 3 -9.67 18.32 -0.44
C ILE A 3 -9.88 17.59 0.88
N LEU A 4 -10.91 16.72 0.93
CA LEU A 4 -11.18 15.88 2.08
C LEU A 4 -10.88 14.42 1.78
N GLU A 5 -9.86 13.89 2.43
CA GLU A 5 -9.46 12.48 2.36
C GLU A 5 -10.33 11.64 3.30
N ILE A 6 -10.91 10.56 2.78
CA ILE A 6 -11.74 9.63 3.55
C ILE A 6 -11.16 8.22 3.43
N PRO A 7 -10.35 7.76 4.38
CA PRO A 7 -9.78 6.42 4.34
C PRO A 7 -10.72 5.36 4.94
N SER A 8 -10.73 4.17 4.35
CA SER A 8 -11.45 3.00 4.88
C SER A 8 -10.79 2.43 6.15
N PHE A 9 -9.49 2.58 6.27
CA PHE A 9 -8.66 2.24 7.42
C PHE A 9 -7.51 3.24 7.51
N PHE A 10 -7.04 3.52 8.73
CA PHE A 10 -6.05 4.57 8.97
C PHE A 10 -5.03 4.16 10.02
N THR A 11 -3.88 4.78 9.97
CA THR A 11 -2.74 4.47 10.83
C THR A 11 -3.08 4.63 12.34
N PRO A 12 -2.58 3.79 13.25
CA PRO A 12 -1.55 2.75 13.06
C PRO A 12 -2.09 1.39 12.58
N TYR A 13 -3.32 1.32 12.10
CA TYR A 13 -4.00 0.09 11.69
C TYR A 13 -3.98 -0.12 10.16
N GLY A 14 -3.00 0.46 9.47
CA GLY A 14 -2.86 0.51 8.02
C GLY A 14 -3.28 1.85 7.43
N GLY A 15 -3.18 2.01 6.10
CA GLY A 15 -3.63 3.21 5.40
C GLY A 15 -2.62 4.37 5.38
N GLU A 16 -1.33 4.09 5.56
CA GLU A 16 -0.24 5.06 5.43
C GLU A 16 -0.30 5.79 4.08
N PHE A 17 -0.67 5.10 3.02
CA PHE A 17 -0.83 5.66 1.68
C PHE A 17 -1.80 6.86 1.61
N CYS A 18 -2.85 6.88 2.44
CA CYS A 18 -3.75 8.04 2.53
C CYS A 18 -3.01 9.26 3.07
N LEU A 19 -2.22 9.09 4.12
CA LEU A 19 -1.43 10.18 4.70
C LEU A 19 -0.34 10.65 3.73
N ASP A 20 0.29 9.73 3.00
CA ASP A 20 1.32 10.05 2.02
C ASP A 20 0.74 10.84 0.83
N GLN A 21 -0.44 10.46 0.31
CA GLN A 21 -1.11 11.21 -0.74
C GLN A 21 -1.64 12.57 -0.24
N ALA A 22 -2.15 12.64 1.01
CA ALA A 22 -2.54 13.91 1.62
C ALA A 22 -1.35 14.89 1.74
N ARG A 23 -0.16 14.38 2.12
CA ARG A 23 1.08 15.18 2.14
C ARG A 23 1.50 15.63 0.75
N ALA A 24 1.41 14.76 -0.23
CA ALA A 24 1.73 15.07 -1.62
C ALA A 24 0.84 16.20 -2.16
N LEU A 25 -0.48 16.13 -1.95
CA LEU A 25 -1.43 17.17 -2.33
C LEU A 25 -1.19 18.49 -1.58
N LYS A 26 -0.88 18.42 -0.28
CA LYS A 26 -0.54 19.61 0.50
C LYS A 26 0.76 20.26 0.01
N ALA A 27 1.77 19.49 -0.37
CA ALA A 27 3.04 19.99 -0.87
C ALA A 27 2.90 20.77 -2.19
N VAL A 28 1.89 20.46 -3.01
CA VAL A 28 1.57 21.24 -4.23
C VAL A 28 0.55 22.36 -3.99
N GLY A 29 0.28 22.72 -2.73
CA GLY A 29 -0.44 23.93 -2.35
C GLY A 29 -1.93 23.77 -2.08
N HIS A 30 -2.43 22.52 -1.90
CA HIS A 30 -3.83 22.31 -1.56
C HIS A 30 -4.08 22.33 -0.05
N GLU A 31 -5.29 22.70 0.33
CA GLU A 31 -5.80 22.54 1.69
C GLU A 31 -6.34 21.11 1.84
N VAL A 32 -5.65 20.29 2.62
CA VAL A 32 -5.98 18.86 2.76
C VAL A 32 -6.24 18.52 4.21
N ARG A 33 -7.34 17.81 4.47
CA ARG A 33 -7.67 17.23 5.77
C ARG A 33 -8.11 15.79 5.61
N ILE A 34 -8.05 15.03 6.71
CA ILE A 34 -8.44 13.62 6.74
C ILE A 34 -9.63 13.44 7.68
N LEU A 35 -10.67 12.75 7.22
CA LEU A 35 -11.81 12.35 8.02
C LEU A 35 -11.80 10.83 8.15
N SER A 36 -11.38 10.34 9.31
CA SER A 36 -11.12 8.92 9.55
C SER A 36 -12.02 8.34 10.64
N ASN A 37 -12.71 7.26 10.32
CA ASN A 37 -13.45 6.45 11.30
C ASN A 37 -12.87 5.03 11.33
N VAL A 38 -12.09 4.70 12.35
CA VAL A 38 -11.44 3.39 12.48
C VAL A 38 -12.35 2.43 13.24
N GLN A 39 -12.71 1.32 12.58
CA GLN A 39 -13.44 0.22 13.21
C GLN A 39 -12.50 -0.87 13.67
N LEU A 40 -12.49 -1.16 14.97
CA LEU A 40 -11.65 -2.19 15.59
C LEU A 40 -12.50 -3.34 16.10
N GLY A 41 -12.08 -4.55 15.75
CA GLY A 41 -12.70 -5.79 16.23
C GLY A 41 -12.06 -6.33 17.51
N VAL A 42 -12.57 -7.44 18.01
CA VAL A 42 -12.02 -8.15 19.20
C VAL A 42 -10.58 -8.64 18.98
N THR A 43 -10.10 -8.66 17.76
CA THR A 43 -8.72 -9.07 17.39
C THR A 43 -7.62 -8.19 17.98
N ILE A 44 -7.96 -6.96 18.45
CA ILE A 44 -7.02 -6.09 19.18
C ILE A 44 -6.81 -6.51 20.65
N GLY A 45 -7.41 -7.64 21.06
CA GLY A 45 -7.46 -8.12 22.42
C GLY A 45 -8.68 -7.61 23.18
N LEU A 46 -9.21 -8.45 24.09
CA LEU A 46 -10.47 -8.14 24.81
C LEU A 46 -10.37 -6.84 25.61
N LYS A 47 -9.26 -6.62 26.33
CA LYS A 47 -9.03 -5.39 27.10
C LYS A 47 -9.02 -4.15 26.20
N GLY A 48 -8.25 -4.19 25.10
CA GLY A 48 -8.20 -3.09 24.12
C GLY A 48 -9.56 -2.79 23.52
N TYR A 49 -10.31 -3.83 23.15
CA TYR A 49 -11.66 -3.71 22.61
C TYR A 49 -12.66 -3.09 23.59
N LEU A 50 -12.64 -3.52 24.86
CA LEU A 50 -13.56 -2.99 25.90
C LEU A 50 -13.18 -1.55 26.32
N CYS A 51 -11.89 -1.21 26.30
CA CYS A 51 -11.42 0.12 26.68
C CYS A 51 -11.39 1.13 25.52
N LEU A 52 -11.76 0.72 24.30
CA LEU A 52 -11.76 1.62 23.14
C LEU A 52 -12.70 2.81 23.37
N PRO A 53 -12.18 4.06 23.35
CA PRO A 53 -13.00 5.23 23.61
C PRO A 53 -13.95 5.50 22.44
N TYR A 54 -15.20 5.81 22.75
CA TYR A 54 -16.18 6.36 21.83
C TYR A 54 -16.06 7.89 21.86
N ARG A 55 -15.08 8.43 21.14
CA ARG A 55 -14.99 9.89 21.02
C ARG A 55 -14.54 10.28 19.63
N ARG A 56 -15.03 11.41 19.18
CA ARG A 56 -14.49 12.15 18.04
C ARG A 56 -13.49 13.15 18.60
N TYR A 57 -12.34 13.24 17.96
CA TYR A 57 -11.31 14.20 18.32
C TYR A 57 -10.52 14.58 17.07
N GLU A 58 -9.81 15.68 17.19
CA GLU A 58 -8.98 16.21 16.14
C GLU A 58 -7.54 16.23 16.61
N HIS A 59 -6.63 15.90 15.72
CA HIS A 59 -5.21 15.97 15.99
C HIS A 59 -4.43 16.31 14.71
N GLN A 60 -3.18 16.72 14.87
CA GLN A 60 -2.26 16.92 13.77
C GLN A 60 -1.40 15.67 13.58
N ARG A 61 -1.22 15.27 12.34
CA ARG A 61 -0.28 14.22 11.95
C ARG A 61 0.48 14.67 10.70
N ASP A 62 1.80 14.82 10.82
CA ASP A 62 2.68 15.30 9.75
C ASP A 62 2.16 16.60 9.09
N GLY A 63 1.64 17.49 9.91
CA GLY A 63 1.08 18.76 9.46
C GLY A 63 -0.29 18.65 8.76
N ILE A 64 -0.91 17.46 8.72
CA ILE A 64 -2.28 17.27 8.22
C ILE A 64 -3.25 17.20 9.42
N THR A 65 -4.35 17.95 9.32
CA THR A 65 -5.45 17.87 10.31
C THR A 65 -6.25 16.60 10.09
N VAL A 66 -6.36 15.77 11.12
CA VAL A 66 -7.11 14.52 11.10
C VAL A 66 -8.30 14.61 12.06
N CYS A 67 -9.51 14.56 11.51
CA CYS A 67 -10.74 14.37 12.25
C CYS A 67 -10.94 12.86 12.48
N GLN A 68 -10.71 12.39 13.70
CA GLN A 68 -10.62 10.96 14.04
C GLN A 68 -11.80 10.49 14.86
N SER A 69 -12.29 9.31 14.57
CA SER A 69 -13.26 8.56 15.38
C SER A 69 -12.85 7.09 15.47
N PHE A 70 -13.21 6.45 16.58
CA PHE A 70 -13.09 5.01 16.73
C PHE A 70 -14.46 4.38 17.01
N GLN A 71 -14.67 3.18 16.46
CA GLN A 71 -15.83 2.37 16.78
C GLN A 71 -15.46 0.91 17.01
N ARG A 72 -16.22 0.25 17.87
CA ARG A 72 -16.12 -1.20 18.06
C ARG A 72 -16.87 -1.93 16.95
N GLY A 73 -16.21 -2.84 16.25
CA GLY A 73 -16.87 -3.77 15.35
C GLY A 73 -17.52 -4.90 16.17
N VAL A 74 -18.82 -5.07 16.09
CA VAL A 74 -19.52 -6.16 16.77
C VAL A 74 -19.33 -7.44 15.96
N PRO A 75 -18.86 -8.55 16.57
CA PRO A 75 -18.67 -9.80 15.86
C PRO A 75 -19.97 -10.29 15.20
N MET A 76 -19.85 -10.96 14.05
CA MET A 76 -20.91 -11.65 13.30
C MET A 76 -22.03 -10.78 12.71
N VAL A 77 -22.10 -9.47 13.00
CA VAL A 77 -23.13 -8.57 12.47
C VAL A 77 -22.55 -7.55 11.45
N ILE A 78 -21.90 -8.07 10.42
CA ILE A 78 -21.14 -7.27 9.45
C ILE A 78 -22.02 -6.19 8.79
N ARG A 79 -23.24 -6.49 8.36
CA ARG A 79 -24.16 -5.52 7.74
C ARG A 79 -24.45 -4.33 8.66
N TRP A 80 -24.65 -4.60 9.94
CA TRP A 80 -24.90 -3.55 10.92
C TRP A 80 -23.65 -2.70 11.17
N ASN A 81 -22.49 -3.34 11.28
CA ASN A 81 -21.20 -2.66 11.43
C ASN A 81 -20.93 -1.70 10.27
N VAL A 82 -21.18 -2.13 9.04
CA VAL A 82 -21.00 -1.31 7.84
C VAL A 82 -21.97 -0.14 7.81
N LYS A 83 -23.27 -0.38 8.03
CA LYS A 83 -24.28 0.70 8.08
C LYS A 83 -23.94 1.73 9.14
N ARG A 84 -23.46 1.28 10.30
CA ARG A 84 -23.03 2.15 11.39
C ARG A 84 -21.76 2.92 11.01
N TRP A 85 -20.78 2.28 10.38
CA TRP A 85 -19.57 2.93 9.94
C TRP A 85 -19.88 4.08 8.97
N VAL A 86 -20.66 3.82 7.95
CA VAL A 86 -21.09 4.82 6.96
C VAL A 86 -21.86 5.96 7.64
N ARG A 87 -22.81 5.66 8.53
CA ARG A 87 -23.56 6.68 9.26
C ARG A 87 -22.66 7.58 10.11
N ILE A 88 -21.63 7.00 10.77
CA ILE A 88 -20.68 7.77 11.56
C ILE A 88 -19.87 8.70 10.66
N VAL A 89 -19.36 8.22 9.52
CA VAL A 89 -18.61 9.04 8.56
C VAL A 89 -19.47 10.18 8.02
N CYS A 90 -20.71 9.93 7.64
CA CYS A 90 -21.64 10.98 7.18
C CYS A 90 -21.91 12.01 8.29
N SER A 91 -22.11 11.57 9.53
CA SER A 91 -22.31 12.49 10.67
C SER A 91 -21.04 13.29 11.01
N MET A 92 -19.85 12.67 10.89
CA MET A 92 -18.58 13.39 11.05
C MET A 92 -18.39 14.42 9.93
N PHE A 93 -18.85 14.12 8.73
CA PHE A 93 -18.82 15.06 7.63
C PHE A 93 -19.71 16.29 7.88
N GLU A 94 -20.88 16.11 8.48
CA GLU A 94 -21.74 17.25 8.88
C GLU A 94 -21.02 18.16 9.89
N ASP A 95 -20.40 17.57 10.93
CA ASP A 95 -19.59 18.31 11.90
C ASP A 95 -18.41 19.03 11.21
N TYR A 96 -17.78 18.34 10.23
CA TYR A 96 -16.67 18.87 9.43
C TYR A 96 -17.08 20.11 8.63
N VAL A 97 -18.19 20.03 7.89
CA VAL A 97 -18.69 21.14 7.07
C VAL A 97 -19.01 22.36 7.92
N ASN A 98 -19.62 22.17 9.09
CA ASN A 98 -19.91 23.25 10.02
C ASN A 98 -18.65 23.99 10.52
N LYS A 99 -17.52 23.29 10.57
CA LYS A 99 -16.25 23.84 11.07
C LYS A 99 -15.35 24.38 9.98
N TYR A 100 -15.25 23.68 8.86
CA TYR A 100 -14.24 23.94 7.82
C TYR A 100 -14.83 24.33 6.46
N GLY A 101 -16.15 24.31 6.32
CA GLY A 101 -16.82 24.52 5.03
C GLY A 101 -16.90 23.24 4.19
N VAL A 102 -17.56 23.37 3.06
CA VAL A 102 -17.73 22.28 2.08
C VAL A 102 -16.43 22.08 1.30
N PRO A 103 -15.88 20.86 1.22
CA PRO A 103 -14.72 20.62 0.39
C PRO A 103 -15.06 20.64 -1.11
N ASP A 104 -14.06 20.97 -1.94
CA ASP A 104 -14.19 20.96 -3.40
C ASP A 104 -14.24 19.52 -3.95
N VAL A 105 -13.54 18.58 -3.30
CA VAL A 105 -13.45 17.17 -3.72
C VAL A 105 -13.41 16.26 -2.49
N LEU A 106 -14.14 15.15 -2.57
CA LEU A 106 -14.03 14.02 -1.65
C LEU A 106 -13.10 12.97 -2.26
N HIS A 107 -12.00 12.65 -1.59
CA HIS A 107 -11.06 11.63 -2.03
C HIS A 107 -11.14 10.41 -1.10
N ALA A 108 -11.79 9.35 -1.56
CA ALA A 108 -11.94 8.11 -0.81
C ALA A 108 -10.78 7.15 -1.08
N HIS A 109 -10.20 6.58 -0.02
CA HIS A 109 -9.21 5.51 -0.14
C HIS A 109 -9.85 4.17 0.14
N CYS A 110 -9.87 3.34 -0.89
CA CYS A 110 -10.60 2.10 -1.08
C CYS A 110 -12.12 2.29 -1.21
N SER A 111 -12.70 1.52 -2.11
CA SER A 111 -14.15 1.47 -2.30
C SER A 111 -14.91 1.06 -1.04
N LYS A 112 -14.33 0.16 -0.29
CA LYS A 112 -14.89 -0.47 0.91
C LYS A 112 -14.31 0.17 2.20
N TRP A 113 -15.01 1.03 2.92
CA TRP A 113 -16.36 1.56 2.76
C TRP A 113 -16.31 3.07 2.52
N ALA A 114 -15.10 3.61 2.39
CA ALA A 114 -14.89 5.04 2.18
C ALA A 114 -15.52 5.49 0.86
N GLY A 115 -15.31 4.75 -0.24
CA GLY A 115 -15.93 5.08 -1.52
C GLY A 115 -17.46 5.08 -1.46
N TYR A 116 -18.06 4.10 -0.76
CA TYR A 116 -19.50 4.07 -0.58
C TYR A 116 -20.00 5.23 0.29
N ALA A 117 -19.28 5.60 1.36
CA ALA A 117 -19.64 6.76 2.19
C ALA A 117 -19.48 8.07 1.41
N ALA A 118 -18.40 8.24 0.64
CA ALA A 118 -18.20 9.40 -0.22
C ALA A 118 -19.32 9.56 -1.25
N MET A 119 -19.78 8.46 -1.86
CA MET A 119 -20.97 8.47 -2.72
C MET A 119 -22.22 8.99 -2.00
N GLN A 120 -22.48 8.55 -0.77
CA GLN A 120 -23.64 9.02 -0.01
C GLN A 120 -23.54 10.51 0.34
N ILE A 121 -22.36 10.98 0.69
CA ILE A 121 -22.08 12.41 0.95
C ILE A 121 -22.25 13.22 -0.34
N SER A 122 -21.62 12.77 -1.43
CA SER A 122 -21.71 13.41 -2.75
C SER A 122 -23.17 13.61 -3.20
N ARG A 123 -24.01 12.59 -3.04
CA ARG A 123 -25.45 12.70 -3.36
C ARG A 123 -26.20 13.77 -2.57
N LYS A 124 -25.81 14.00 -1.31
CA LYS A 124 -26.47 14.97 -0.41
C LYS A 124 -25.97 16.40 -0.63
N TYR A 125 -24.66 16.54 -0.89
CA TYR A 125 -24.00 17.85 -0.90
C TYR A 125 -23.57 18.30 -2.33
N HIS A 126 -23.79 17.46 -3.34
CA HIS A 126 -23.38 17.72 -4.73
C HIS A 126 -21.88 18.02 -4.89
N ILE A 127 -21.03 17.27 -4.16
CA ILE A 127 -19.59 17.39 -4.20
C ILE A 127 -19.03 16.24 -5.06
N PRO A 128 -18.14 16.49 -6.04
CA PRO A 128 -17.50 15.43 -6.78
C PRO A 128 -16.68 14.53 -5.88
N TYR A 129 -16.69 13.21 -6.14
CA TYR A 129 -15.87 12.27 -5.39
C TYR A 129 -15.06 11.36 -6.29
N VAL A 130 -13.88 11.00 -5.79
CA VAL A 130 -12.96 10.06 -6.43
C VAL A 130 -12.66 8.91 -5.47
N ILE A 131 -12.28 7.76 -6.04
CA ILE A 131 -11.90 6.58 -5.26
C ILE A 131 -10.51 6.14 -5.69
N THR A 132 -9.50 6.25 -4.82
CA THR A 132 -8.23 5.56 -5.02
C THR A 132 -8.34 4.13 -4.47
N GLU A 133 -8.11 3.13 -5.33
CA GLU A 133 -8.25 1.73 -4.94
C GLU A 133 -6.89 1.08 -4.72
N HIS A 134 -6.74 0.46 -3.53
CA HIS A 134 -5.51 -0.19 -3.08
C HIS A 134 -5.70 -1.69 -2.80
N LEU A 135 -6.96 -2.17 -2.77
CA LEU A 135 -7.26 -3.54 -2.36
C LEU A 135 -7.10 -4.51 -3.53
N SER A 136 -6.33 -5.58 -3.31
CA SER A 136 -6.15 -6.64 -4.29
C SER A 136 -7.39 -7.51 -4.41
N ARG A 137 -7.47 -8.23 -5.53
CA ARG A 137 -8.46 -9.29 -5.74
C ARG A 137 -8.50 -10.28 -4.57
N LEU A 138 -7.37 -10.69 -4.04
CA LEU A 138 -7.30 -11.65 -2.93
C LEU A 138 -7.99 -11.13 -1.65
N VAL A 139 -7.94 -9.81 -1.40
CA VAL A 139 -8.66 -9.22 -0.27
C VAL A 139 -10.16 -9.34 -0.48
N PHE A 140 -10.65 -9.09 -1.68
CA PHE A 140 -12.06 -9.24 -2.02
C PHE A 140 -12.50 -10.71 -2.00
N GLU A 141 -11.71 -11.64 -2.51
CA GLU A 141 -11.98 -13.08 -2.46
C GLU A 141 -12.09 -13.61 -1.02
N LYS A 142 -11.19 -13.19 -0.16
CA LYS A 142 -11.22 -13.56 1.27
C LYS A 142 -12.49 -13.07 1.95
N GLU A 143 -13.01 -11.93 1.53
CA GLU A 143 -14.15 -11.29 2.16
C GLU A 143 -15.49 -11.70 1.57
N PHE A 144 -15.56 -11.80 0.26
CA PHE A 144 -16.80 -12.08 -0.48
C PHE A 144 -16.95 -13.56 -0.83
N GLY A 145 -15.86 -14.33 -0.74
CA GLY A 145 -15.78 -15.72 -1.20
C GLY A 145 -15.58 -15.82 -2.72
N PRO A 146 -15.40 -17.06 -3.21
CA PRO A 146 -15.13 -17.32 -4.63
C PRO A 146 -16.34 -17.06 -5.55
N ALA A 147 -17.56 -16.97 -4.99
CA ALA A 147 -18.79 -16.71 -5.73
C ALA A 147 -19.32 -15.29 -5.48
N PRO A 148 -18.96 -14.30 -6.35
CA PRO A 148 -19.35 -12.90 -6.19
C PRO A 148 -20.86 -12.69 -6.06
N SER A 149 -21.67 -13.53 -6.70
CA SER A 149 -23.14 -13.43 -6.73
C SER A 149 -23.80 -13.46 -5.34
N ASN A 150 -23.14 -14.02 -4.35
CA ASN A 150 -23.70 -14.18 -3.00
C ASN A 150 -23.29 -13.06 -2.02
N ALA A 151 -22.40 -12.17 -2.42
CA ALA A 151 -21.90 -11.12 -1.55
C ALA A 151 -22.76 -9.87 -1.65
N TRP A 152 -23.54 -9.59 -0.62
CA TRP A 152 -24.43 -8.42 -0.54
C TRP A 152 -23.70 -7.07 -0.64
N GLN A 153 -22.40 -7.05 -0.44
CA GLN A 153 -21.56 -5.85 -0.49
C GLN A 153 -21.26 -5.42 -1.93
N ILE A 154 -21.15 -6.37 -2.84
CA ILE A 154 -20.71 -6.15 -4.22
C ILE A 154 -21.58 -5.12 -4.95
N PRO A 155 -22.93 -5.22 -4.98
CA PRO A 155 -23.73 -4.22 -5.68
C PRO A 155 -23.58 -2.80 -5.11
N LEU A 156 -23.35 -2.66 -3.78
CA LEU A 156 -23.15 -1.35 -3.16
C LEU A 156 -21.80 -0.73 -3.55
N LEU A 157 -20.75 -1.54 -3.57
CA LEU A 157 -19.41 -1.09 -3.96
C LEU A 157 -19.33 -0.85 -5.47
N LYS A 158 -19.97 -1.70 -6.27
CA LYS A 158 -20.08 -1.49 -7.72
C LYS A 158 -20.77 -0.16 -8.03
N GLU A 159 -21.87 0.16 -7.35
CA GLU A 159 -22.55 1.44 -7.50
C GLU A 159 -21.63 2.61 -7.12
N ALA A 160 -20.82 2.47 -6.07
CA ALA A 160 -19.85 3.49 -5.69
C ALA A 160 -18.78 3.72 -6.76
N TYR A 161 -18.31 2.67 -7.45
CA TYR A 161 -17.39 2.81 -8.58
C TYR A 161 -18.08 3.48 -9.80
N GLU A 162 -19.26 3.01 -10.18
CA GLU A 162 -19.97 3.49 -11.37
C GLU A 162 -20.44 4.95 -11.25
N LYS A 163 -20.64 5.44 -10.03
CA LYS A 163 -21.06 6.81 -9.74
C LYS A 163 -19.91 7.76 -9.38
N ALA A 164 -18.69 7.23 -9.20
CA ALA A 164 -17.53 8.06 -8.96
C ALA A 164 -17.22 8.94 -10.19
N ASN A 165 -16.85 10.18 -9.95
CA ASN A 165 -16.38 11.07 -11.00
C ASN A 165 -15.08 10.52 -11.63
N LEU A 166 -14.26 9.83 -10.82
CA LEU A 166 -13.09 9.11 -11.27
C LEU A 166 -12.72 8.01 -10.25
N VAL A 167 -12.30 6.86 -10.76
CA VAL A 167 -11.62 5.82 -9.98
C VAL A 167 -10.13 5.87 -10.30
N ILE A 168 -9.29 5.82 -9.29
CA ILE A 168 -7.84 5.89 -9.40
C ILE A 168 -7.24 4.57 -8.89
N PRO A 169 -7.14 3.52 -9.73
CA PRO A 169 -6.41 2.32 -9.32
C PRO A 169 -4.91 2.63 -9.20
N VAL A 170 -4.22 2.03 -8.24
CA VAL A 170 -2.77 2.24 -8.06
C VAL A 170 -1.91 1.55 -9.12
N SER A 171 -2.50 0.65 -9.90
CA SER A 171 -1.94 0.08 -11.13
C SER A 171 -3.05 -0.24 -12.13
N GLU A 172 -2.72 -0.27 -13.44
CA GLU A 172 -3.71 -0.58 -14.49
C GLU A 172 -4.24 -2.00 -14.36
N GLU A 173 -3.38 -2.96 -14.00
CA GLU A 173 -3.74 -4.36 -13.82
C GLU A 173 -4.79 -4.57 -12.74
N LEU A 174 -4.88 -3.64 -11.77
CA LEU A 174 -5.89 -3.73 -10.73
C LEU A 174 -7.31 -3.68 -11.28
N VAL A 175 -7.56 -2.92 -12.34
CA VAL A 175 -8.88 -2.83 -12.99
C VAL A 175 -9.33 -4.21 -13.48
N GLU A 176 -8.45 -4.90 -14.20
CA GLU A 176 -8.71 -6.27 -14.69
C GLU A 176 -8.91 -7.25 -13.53
N ASN A 177 -8.05 -7.15 -12.52
CA ASN A 177 -8.05 -8.07 -11.39
C ASN A 177 -9.35 -8.02 -10.58
N ILE A 178 -9.99 -6.85 -10.45
CA ILE A 178 -11.24 -6.68 -9.69
C ILE A 178 -12.50 -6.64 -10.56
N ALA A 179 -12.36 -6.69 -11.89
CA ALA A 179 -13.47 -6.60 -12.83
C ALA A 179 -14.56 -7.68 -12.63
N CYS A 180 -14.17 -8.87 -12.15
CA CYS A 180 -15.11 -9.94 -11.81
C CYS A 180 -16.13 -9.54 -10.71
N TYR A 181 -15.78 -8.57 -9.84
CA TYR A 181 -16.65 -8.07 -8.78
C TYR A 181 -17.40 -6.80 -9.20
N PHE A 182 -16.71 -5.86 -9.83
CA PHE A 182 -17.23 -4.50 -10.03
C PHE A 182 -17.46 -4.12 -11.48
N GLY A 183 -17.05 -4.98 -12.44
CA GLY A 183 -17.08 -4.66 -13.87
C GLY A 183 -16.03 -3.61 -14.22
N LYS A 184 -16.22 -2.95 -15.37
CA LYS A 184 -15.32 -1.89 -15.87
C LYS A 184 -16.11 -0.64 -16.32
N ASN A 185 -17.40 -0.57 -16.02
CA ASN A 185 -18.25 0.52 -16.46
C ASN A 185 -18.14 1.74 -15.56
N TYR A 186 -16.90 2.24 -15.38
CA TYR A 186 -16.58 3.47 -14.66
C TYR A 186 -15.37 4.16 -15.29
N ARG A 187 -15.32 5.48 -15.15
CA ARG A 187 -14.14 6.25 -15.59
C ARG A 187 -12.98 5.98 -14.65
N TRP A 188 -11.82 5.65 -15.19
CA TRP A 188 -10.63 5.42 -14.38
C TRP A 188 -9.35 5.94 -15.03
N GLN A 189 -8.36 6.24 -14.18
CA GLN A 189 -7.00 6.56 -14.58
C GLN A 189 -6.04 6.10 -13.48
N ALA A 190 -5.05 5.29 -13.83
CA ALA A 190 -4.09 4.78 -12.85
C ALA A 190 -3.13 5.89 -12.37
N VAL A 191 -2.94 5.94 -11.04
CA VAL A 191 -1.92 6.77 -10.40
C VAL A 191 -1.24 5.96 -9.32
N SER A 192 0.09 5.86 -9.41
CA SER A 192 0.94 5.15 -8.45
C SER A 192 0.77 5.71 -7.03
N ASN A 193 0.99 4.87 -6.01
CA ASN A 193 1.24 5.37 -4.67
C ASN A 193 2.49 6.26 -4.65
N THR A 194 2.54 7.15 -3.69
CA THR A 194 3.72 8.01 -3.50
C THR A 194 4.75 7.33 -2.60
N ILE A 195 6.02 7.61 -2.87
CA ILE A 195 7.17 7.23 -2.04
C ILE A 195 7.86 8.50 -1.57
N ASP A 196 8.18 8.54 -0.29
CA ASP A 196 8.99 9.62 0.30
C ASP A 196 10.44 9.48 -0.16
N THR A 197 10.70 9.99 -1.38
CA THR A 197 12.03 9.89 -2.04
C THR A 197 13.10 10.78 -1.40
N ASP A 198 12.73 11.69 -0.51
CA ASP A 198 13.67 12.46 0.29
C ASP A 198 14.09 11.69 1.53
N PHE A 199 13.21 10.84 2.05
CA PHE A 199 13.53 9.91 3.13
C PHE A 199 14.26 8.67 2.63
N PHE A 200 13.76 8.01 1.59
CA PHE A 200 14.40 6.87 0.91
C PHE A 200 15.22 7.39 -0.27
N HIS A 201 16.33 8.07 0.00
CA HIS A 201 17.18 8.65 -1.03
C HIS A 201 18.38 7.76 -1.35
N LEU A 202 19.03 8.04 -2.47
CA LEU A 202 20.25 7.37 -2.89
C LEU A 202 21.33 7.46 -1.80
N GLN A 203 21.93 6.31 -1.47
CA GLN A 203 23.06 6.22 -0.57
C GLN A 203 24.26 5.61 -1.30
N ALA A 204 25.45 6.19 -1.07
CA ALA A 204 26.70 5.61 -1.57
C ALA A 204 26.91 4.21 -0.97
N ARG A 205 27.17 3.23 -1.84
CA ARG A 205 27.34 1.85 -1.41
C ARG A 205 28.75 1.56 -1.00
N LYS A 206 28.88 0.73 0.06
CA LYS A 206 30.16 0.17 0.44
C LYS A 206 30.58 -0.90 -0.57
N PRO A 207 31.82 -0.92 -1.01
CA PRO A 207 32.37 -2.03 -1.81
C PRO A 207 32.12 -3.39 -1.14
N LEU A 208 32.05 -4.44 -1.93
CA LEU A 208 31.89 -5.79 -1.37
C LEU A 208 33.08 -6.22 -0.54
N ASP A 209 34.33 -5.96 -1.00
CA ASP A 209 35.60 -6.18 -0.29
C ASP A 209 35.64 -7.43 0.61
N GLY A 210 35.11 -8.56 0.09
CA GLY A 210 35.02 -9.83 0.81
C GLY A 210 33.85 -9.99 1.77
N ARG A 211 33.05 -8.94 2.03
CA ARG A 211 31.80 -9.09 2.76
C ARG A 211 30.75 -9.87 1.97
N PRO A 212 29.78 -10.52 2.62
CA PRO A 212 28.67 -11.17 1.91
C PRO A 212 27.86 -10.16 1.11
N PHE A 213 27.35 -10.61 -0.05
CA PHE A 213 26.29 -9.89 -0.78
C PHE A 213 24.98 -10.03 0.00
N ARG A 214 24.38 -8.92 0.36
CA ARG A 214 23.21 -8.90 1.22
C ARG A 214 21.93 -8.67 0.45
N PHE A 215 21.08 -9.69 0.46
CA PHE A 215 19.68 -9.57 0.04
C PHE A 215 18.82 -9.12 1.22
N CYS A 216 17.77 -8.34 0.96
CA CYS A 216 16.72 -8.09 1.94
C CYS A 216 15.34 -8.47 1.39
N CYS A 217 14.42 -8.84 2.28
CA CYS A 217 13.00 -9.04 1.99
C CYS A 217 12.18 -8.27 3.02
N LEU A 218 11.37 -7.34 2.54
CA LEU A 218 10.52 -6.47 3.37
C LEU A 218 9.05 -6.85 3.15
N ALA A 219 8.58 -7.86 3.86
CA ALA A 219 7.22 -8.38 3.74
C ALA A 219 6.73 -9.04 5.03
N ASN A 220 5.44 -8.93 5.33
CA ASN A 220 4.82 -9.67 6.42
C ASN A 220 4.81 -11.17 6.12
N ASN A 221 4.84 -12.00 7.16
CA ASN A 221 4.72 -13.46 7.02
C ASN A 221 3.27 -13.86 6.66
N TRP A 222 2.93 -13.68 5.39
CA TRP A 222 1.66 -14.11 4.79
C TRP A 222 1.93 -15.09 3.64
N PRO A 223 1.09 -16.10 3.43
CA PRO A 223 1.29 -17.11 2.37
C PRO A 223 1.52 -16.52 0.98
N MET A 224 0.84 -15.39 0.68
CA MET A 224 0.98 -14.67 -0.59
C MET A 224 2.36 -14.04 -0.81
N LYS A 225 3.21 -13.94 0.22
CA LYS A 225 4.54 -13.34 0.13
C LYS A 225 5.65 -14.33 -0.24
N GLY A 226 5.31 -15.62 -0.37
CA GLY A 226 6.17 -16.63 -0.97
C GLY A 226 7.46 -16.94 -0.20
N TYR A 227 7.45 -16.89 1.14
CA TYR A 227 8.60 -17.29 1.94
C TYR A 227 8.97 -18.77 1.77
N ASP A 228 7.99 -19.61 1.46
CA ASP A 228 8.15 -21.03 1.10
C ASP A 228 8.87 -21.23 -0.25
N ILE A 229 9.03 -20.18 -1.05
CA ILE A 229 9.83 -20.13 -2.27
C ILE A 229 11.17 -19.42 -2.01
N LEU A 230 11.15 -18.28 -1.34
CA LEU A 230 12.36 -17.47 -1.09
C LEU A 230 13.39 -18.22 -0.25
N ILE A 231 12.97 -18.89 0.84
CA ILE A 231 13.87 -19.59 1.75
C ILE A 231 14.58 -20.76 1.05
N PRO A 232 13.90 -21.67 0.31
CA PRO A 232 14.59 -22.68 -0.49
C PRO A 232 15.49 -22.13 -1.57
N ALA A 233 15.08 -21.07 -2.28
CA ALA A 233 15.92 -20.44 -3.32
C ALA A 233 17.24 -19.90 -2.74
N PHE A 234 17.17 -19.23 -1.59
CA PHE A 234 18.37 -18.75 -0.92
C PHE A 234 19.26 -19.88 -0.40
N ARG A 235 18.70 -21.00 0.08
CA ARG A 235 19.49 -22.19 0.45
C ARG A 235 20.26 -22.75 -0.73
N GLN A 236 19.61 -22.92 -1.88
CA GLN A 236 20.28 -23.38 -3.12
C GLN A 236 21.45 -22.44 -3.50
N LEU A 237 21.24 -21.13 -3.39
CA LEU A 237 22.28 -20.14 -3.63
C LEU A 237 23.48 -20.29 -2.68
N ARG A 238 23.22 -20.50 -1.38
CA ARG A 238 24.27 -20.75 -0.39
C ARG A 238 25.04 -22.05 -0.65
N GLU A 239 24.33 -23.12 -0.98
CA GLU A 239 24.89 -24.44 -1.30
C GLU A 239 25.76 -24.40 -2.55
N SER A 240 25.53 -23.46 -3.48
CA SER A 240 26.42 -23.21 -4.63
C SER A 240 27.75 -22.53 -4.26
N GLY A 241 28.00 -22.26 -2.98
CA GLY A 241 29.24 -21.66 -2.47
C GLY A 241 29.29 -20.12 -2.50
N LYS A 242 28.17 -19.45 -2.78
CA LYS A 242 28.09 -17.98 -2.77
C LYS A 242 28.17 -17.41 -1.36
N ASN A 243 28.98 -16.35 -1.22
CA ASN A 243 29.06 -15.59 0.05
C ASN A 243 27.90 -14.57 0.11
N VAL A 244 26.73 -15.00 0.62
CA VAL A 244 25.51 -14.22 0.64
C VAL A 244 24.81 -14.26 2.00
N GLU A 245 24.05 -13.21 2.31
CA GLU A 245 23.14 -13.12 3.47
C GLU A 245 21.74 -12.72 3.01
N LEU A 246 20.71 -13.17 3.73
CA LEU A 246 19.31 -12.78 3.53
C LEU A 246 18.73 -12.18 4.82
N HIS A 247 18.39 -10.91 4.79
CA HIS A 247 17.79 -10.18 5.89
C HIS A 247 16.29 -10.01 5.65
N ILE A 248 15.47 -10.50 6.59
CA ILE A 248 14.01 -10.54 6.47
C ILE A 248 13.40 -9.63 7.52
N ALA A 249 12.51 -8.71 7.13
CA ALA A 249 11.77 -7.87 8.04
C ALA A 249 10.27 -7.82 7.68
N GLY A 250 9.42 -7.87 8.70
CA GLY A 250 7.98 -7.83 8.57
C GLY A 250 7.28 -8.49 9.74
N ARG A 251 6.00 -8.21 9.91
CA ARG A 251 5.20 -8.80 10.98
C ARG A 251 5.17 -10.32 10.88
N GLY A 252 5.43 -11.01 11.99
CA GLY A 252 5.38 -12.46 12.11
C GLY A 252 6.63 -13.19 11.62
N THR A 253 7.65 -12.48 11.11
CA THR A 253 8.93 -13.08 10.71
C THR A 253 9.84 -13.37 11.91
N ASP A 254 9.52 -12.85 13.08
CA ASP A 254 10.21 -13.07 14.35
C ASP A 254 9.56 -14.16 15.23
N SER A 255 8.48 -14.80 14.76
CA SER A 255 7.85 -15.92 15.48
C SER A 255 8.81 -17.12 15.58
N ALA A 256 8.67 -17.92 16.64
CA ALA A 256 9.47 -19.14 16.81
C ALA A 256 9.29 -20.11 15.61
N GLU A 257 8.08 -20.20 15.10
CA GLU A 257 7.73 -21.02 13.94
C GLU A 257 8.49 -20.52 12.69
N PHE A 258 8.46 -19.22 12.39
CA PHE A 258 9.17 -18.69 11.24
C PHE A 258 10.69 -18.83 11.39
N ARG A 259 11.24 -18.56 12.59
CA ARG A 259 12.69 -18.73 12.85
C ARG A 259 13.15 -20.17 12.65
N SER A 260 12.31 -21.17 12.90
CA SER A 260 12.68 -22.58 12.67
C SER A 260 12.83 -22.93 11.18
N LEU A 261 12.35 -22.08 10.27
CA LEU A 261 12.52 -22.23 8.82
C LEU A 261 13.87 -21.68 8.33
N LEU A 262 14.56 -20.86 9.13
CA LEU A 262 15.78 -20.18 8.72
C LEU A 262 16.97 -21.13 8.79
N SER A 263 17.97 -20.85 7.96
CA SER A 263 19.26 -21.56 7.95
C SER A 263 20.40 -20.53 8.05
N ASP A 264 21.65 -21.02 8.06
CA ASP A 264 22.83 -20.16 8.08
C ASP A 264 22.81 -19.10 6.98
N GLY A 265 23.24 -17.87 7.33
CA GLY A 265 23.18 -16.71 6.44
C GLY A 265 21.81 -16.02 6.33
N MET A 266 20.77 -16.49 7.02
CA MET A 266 19.47 -15.83 7.11
C MET A 266 19.27 -15.16 8.47
N VAL A 267 18.83 -13.90 8.46
CA VAL A 267 18.57 -13.09 9.66
C VAL A 267 17.17 -12.51 9.59
N THR A 268 16.39 -12.60 10.67
CA THR A 268 15.09 -11.96 10.77
C THR A 268 15.09 -10.84 11.80
N HIS A 269 14.39 -9.74 11.47
CA HIS A 269 14.29 -8.52 12.28
C HIS A 269 12.89 -8.34 12.89
N GLY A 270 11.90 -9.16 12.49
CA GLY A 270 10.52 -8.93 12.89
C GLY A 270 9.94 -7.64 12.28
N LEU A 271 8.95 -7.07 12.96
CA LEU A 271 8.37 -5.80 12.54
C LEU A 271 9.28 -4.66 12.99
N ILE A 272 9.80 -3.89 12.04
CA ILE A 272 10.67 -2.73 12.26
C ILE A 272 9.98 -1.43 11.82
N ASN A 273 10.43 -0.29 12.34
CA ASN A 273 9.93 1.02 11.95
C ASN A 273 10.53 1.51 10.62
N LYS A 274 10.02 2.64 10.11
CA LYS A 274 10.40 3.20 8.81
C LYS A 274 11.90 3.53 8.74
N GLU A 275 12.48 4.04 9.82
CA GLU A 275 13.89 4.37 9.93
C GLU A 275 14.76 3.11 9.82
N ALA A 276 14.39 2.04 10.52
CA ALA A 276 15.10 0.76 10.46
C ALA A 276 14.93 0.08 9.10
N VAL A 277 13.80 0.24 8.42
CA VAL A 277 13.61 -0.19 7.03
C VAL A 277 14.63 0.51 6.12
N ARG A 278 14.76 1.83 6.22
CA ARG A 278 15.72 2.60 5.43
C ARG A 278 17.16 2.15 5.68
N GLU A 279 17.53 1.99 6.95
CA GLU A 279 18.88 1.52 7.31
C GLU A 279 19.16 0.10 6.78
N LEU A 280 18.16 -0.78 6.81
CA LEU A 280 18.28 -2.12 6.24
C LEU A 280 18.47 -2.06 4.71
N LEU A 281 17.73 -1.21 4.00
CA LEU A 281 17.92 -0.98 2.57
C LEU A 281 19.32 -0.44 2.25
N TYR A 282 19.83 0.51 3.05
CA TYR A 282 21.19 1.06 2.88
C TYR A 282 22.29 0.03 3.10
N GLN A 283 22.05 -0.98 3.93
CA GLN A 283 22.97 -2.07 4.20
C GLN A 283 22.82 -3.26 3.23
N SER A 284 21.82 -3.25 2.37
CA SER A 284 21.51 -4.33 1.43
C SER A 284 22.00 -4.02 0.03
N ASP A 285 22.29 -5.03 -0.75
CA ASP A 285 22.73 -4.91 -2.14
C ASP A 285 21.60 -5.15 -3.14
N ALA A 286 20.54 -5.86 -2.73
CA ALA A 286 19.33 -6.08 -3.52
C ALA A 286 18.12 -6.38 -2.62
N LEU A 287 16.90 -6.07 -3.10
CA LEU A 287 15.65 -6.52 -2.48
C LEU A 287 15.09 -7.70 -3.26
N VAL A 288 14.49 -8.68 -2.55
CA VAL A 288 13.83 -9.85 -3.16
C VAL A 288 12.41 -9.97 -2.65
N LEU A 289 11.44 -10.08 -3.57
CA LEU A 289 10.02 -10.32 -3.28
C LEU A 289 9.53 -11.54 -4.09
N ALA A 290 9.35 -12.68 -3.43
CA ALA A 290 8.83 -13.90 -4.03
C ALA A 290 7.29 -13.97 -4.01
N SER A 291 6.62 -12.85 -4.09
CA SER A 291 5.17 -12.74 -3.89
C SER A 291 4.36 -13.44 -4.99
N ARG A 292 3.18 -13.95 -4.60
CA ARG A 292 2.18 -14.54 -5.51
C ARG A 292 1.12 -13.54 -5.97
N SER A 293 1.00 -12.43 -5.25
CA SER A 293 0.06 -11.36 -5.58
C SER A 293 0.52 -10.03 -4.98
N GLU A 294 0.58 -9.03 -5.82
CA GLU A 294 0.85 -7.64 -5.44
C GLU A 294 -0.10 -6.72 -6.19
N VAL A 295 -0.40 -5.57 -5.58
CA VAL A 295 -1.09 -4.47 -6.26
C VAL A 295 -0.08 -3.39 -6.61
N GLN A 296 0.70 -2.99 -5.61
CA GLN A 296 1.82 -2.06 -5.72
C GLN A 296 2.69 -2.20 -4.46
N PRO A 297 3.73 -3.03 -4.49
CA PRO A 297 4.59 -3.22 -3.33
C PRO A 297 5.46 -1.98 -3.10
N LEU A 298 5.16 -1.23 -2.04
CA LEU A 298 5.91 0.00 -1.69
C LEU A 298 7.39 -0.30 -1.41
N SER A 299 7.69 -1.42 -0.75
CA SER A 299 9.05 -1.84 -0.45
C SER A 299 9.94 -1.99 -1.68
N LEU A 300 9.37 -2.32 -2.83
CA LEU A 300 10.08 -2.38 -4.10
C LEU A 300 10.50 -0.97 -4.56
N LEU A 301 9.58 -0.01 -4.51
CA LEU A 301 9.88 1.39 -4.85
C LEU A 301 10.83 2.03 -3.83
N GLU A 302 10.66 1.75 -2.53
CA GLU A 302 11.56 2.21 -1.47
C GLU A 302 12.99 1.70 -1.72
N ALA A 303 13.15 0.43 -2.05
CA ALA A 303 14.44 -0.17 -2.38
C ALA A 303 15.08 0.50 -3.60
N MET A 304 14.36 0.60 -4.70
CA MET A 304 14.87 1.24 -5.92
C MET A 304 15.17 2.73 -5.72
N SER A 305 14.40 3.42 -4.87
CA SER A 305 14.67 4.82 -4.50
C SER A 305 16.02 4.98 -3.79
N THR A 306 16.45 3.98 -3.01
CA THR A 306 17.80 3.95 -2.40
C THR A 306 18.90 3.50 -3.37
N GLY A 307 18.54 3.18 -4.62
CA GLY A 307 19.47 2.78 -5.69
C GLY A 307 19.79 1.28 -5.70
N ILE A 308 19.02 0.41 -4.99
CA ILE A 308 19.23 -1.05 -5.06
C ILE A 308 18.32 -1.73 -6.08
N PRO A 309 18.86 -2.69 -6.85
CA PRO A 309 18.06 -3.50 -7.74
C PRO A 309 17.09 -4.40 -6.96
N VAL A 310 16.07 -4.84 -7.66
CA VAL A 310 15.05 -5.71 -7.08
C VAL A 310 14.88 -6.97 -7.93
N ILE A 311 14.64 -8.09 -7.24
CA ILE A 311 14.14 -9.32 -7.86
C ILE A 311 12.70 -9.48 -7.41
N SER A 312 11.77 -9.64 -8.32
CA SER A 312 10.37 -9.89 -8.00
C SER A 312 9.74 -10.87 -8.97
N THR A 313 8.56 -11.34 -8.62
CA THR A 313 7.82 -12.24 -9.49
C THR A 313 6.97 -11.45 -10.49
N GLU A 314 6.50 -12.13 -11.51
CA GLU A 314 5.61 -11.59 -12.55
C GLU A 314 4.26 -11.07 -12.03
N CYS A 315 3.91 -11.26 -10.73
CA CYS A 315 2.73 -10.64 -10.13
C CYS A 315 2.88 -9.14 -9.88
N VAL A 316 4.11 -8.62 -9.91
CA VAL A 316 4.34 -7.18 -9.75
C VAL A 316 3.88 -6.45 -11.01
N PRO A 317 3.11 -5.35 -10.90
CA PRO A 317 2.64 -4.57 -12.03
C PRO A 317 3.75 -4.16 -13.00
N GLN A 318 3.44 -4.20 -14.29
CA GLN A 318 4.42 -3.88 -15.33
C GLN A 318 4.96 -2.45 -15.21
N SER A 319 4.12 -1.51 -14.75
CA SER A 319 4.49 -0.12 -14.51
C SER A 319 5.59 0.07 -13.45
N LEU A 320 5.86 -0.96 -12.63
CA LEU A 320 6.92 -0.95 -11.60
C LEU A 320 8.18 -1.70 -12.02
N ARG A 321 8.20 -2.32 -13.20
CA ARG A 321 9.34 -3.07 -13.72
C ARG A 321 10.28 -2.13 -14.47
N ILE A 322 11.25 -1.59 -13.77
CA ILE A 322 12.23 -0.66 -14.33
C ILE A 322 13.34 -1.49 -15.00
N GLU A 323 13.52 -1.31 -16.29
CA GLU A 323 14.57 -2.01 -17.06
C GLU A 323 15.95 -1.73 -16.45
N GLY A 324 16.78 -2.77 -16.30
CA GLY A 324 18.09 -2.65 -15.64
C GLY A 324 18.06 -2.56 -14.12
N GLY A 325 16.91 -2.29 -13.49
CA GLY A 325 16.73 -2.24 -12.04
C GLY A 325 15.88 -3.37 -11.49
N SER A 326 15.06 -4.00 -12.33
CA SER A 326 14.11 -5.06 -11.95
C SER A 326 14.41 -6.36 -12.69
N THR A 327 14.62 -7.45 -11.95
CA THR A 327 14.66 -8.81 -12.47
C THR A 327 13.33 -9.51 -12.14
N ILE A 328 12.65 -10.01 -13.16
CA ILE A 328 11.33 -10.65 -13.01
C ILE A 328 11.48 -12.16 -13.21
N VAL A 329 10.95 -12.93 -12.26
CA VAL A 329 10.93 -14.39 -12.29
C VAL A 329 9.50 -14.92 -12.26
N PRO A 330 9.25 -16.18 -12.72
CA PRO A 330 7.95 -16.80 -12.59
C PRO A 330 7.53 -16.95 -11.13
N ILE A 331 6.20 -16.94 -10.89
CA ILE A 331 5.62 -17.24 -9.57
C ILE A 331 5.91 -18.72 -9.24
N ASP A 332 6.19 -18.99 -7.96
CA ASP A 332 6.42 -20.33 -7.40
C ASP A 332 7.62 -21.11 -8.02
N ASP A 333 8.56 -20.42 -8.63
CA ASP A 333 9.78 -21.01 -9.22
C ASP A 333 11.01 -20.76 -8.34
N VAL A 334 11.33 -21.72 -7.49
CA VAL A 334 12.51 -21.71 -6.60
C VAL A 334 13.82 -21.61 -7.40
N LYS A 335 13.91 -22.34 -8.53
CA LYS A 335 15.13 -22.40 -9.34
C LYS A 335 15.38 -21.07 -10.03
N ALA A 336 14.37 -20.54 -10.73
CA ALA A 336 14.49 -19.24 -11.41
C ALA A 336 14.84 -18.11 -10.41
N LEU A 337 14.26 -18.14 -9.20
CA LEU A 337 14.58 -17.16 -8.18
C LEU A 337 16.03 -17.30 -7.69
N SER A 338 16.51 -18.52 -7.45
CA SER A 338 17.91 -18.77 -7.05
C SER A 338 18.90 -18.35 -8.13
N GLU A 339 18.61 -18.64 -9.41
CA GLU A 339 19.43 -18.22 -10.55
C GLU A 339 19.49 -16.70 -10.67
N ALA A 340 18.35 -16.01 -10.60
CA ALA A 340 18.29 -14.55 -10.61
C ALA A 340 19.08 -13.91 -9.46
N MET A 341 19.00 -14.47 -8.24
CA MET A 341 19.83 -14.04 -7.12
C MET A 341 21.33 -14.28 -7.38
N SER A 342 21.70 -15.43 -7.97
CA SER A 342 23.08 -15.74 -8.33
C SER A 342 23.63 -14.75 -9.35
N ASP A 343 22.85 -14.43 -10.37
CA ASP A 343 23.23 -13.51 -11.44
C ASP A 343 23.54 -12.12 -10.91
N LEU A 344 22.73 -11.60 -9.98
CA LEU A 344 23.01 -10.31 -9.33
C LEU A 344 24.34 -10.30 -8.56
N THR A 345 24.77 -11.44 -7.99
CA THR A 345 26.05 -11.52 -7.29
C THR A 345 27.26 -11.52 -8.24
N ASN A 346 27.06 -11.85 -9.52
CA ASN A 346 28.12 -11.99 -10.53
C ASN A 346 28.24 -10.78 -11.45
N ASN A 347 27.15 -10.02 -11.62
CA ASN A 347 27.07 -8.94 -12.60
C ASN A 347 27.62 -7.62 -12.05
N SER A 348 27.93 -6.70 -12.99
CA SER A 348 28.28 -5.32 -12.62
C SER A 348 27.16 -4.66 -11.83
N PRO A 349 27.50 -3.77 -10.88
CA PRO A 349 26.50 -3.03 -10.12
C PRO A 349 25.53 -2.29 -11.04
N VAL A 350 24.26 -2.31 -10.68
CA VAL A 350 23.23 -1.48 -11.32
C VAL A 350 23.56 0.00 -11.07
N ASP A 351 23.28 0.86 -12.07
CA ASP A 351 23.37 2.31 -11.86
C ASP A 351 22.28 2.77 -10.86
N GLY A 352 22.66 2.79 -9.60
CA GLY A 352 21.76 3.17 -8.51
C GLY A 352 21.30 4.62 -8.60
N GLN A 353 22.10 5.51 -9.17
CA GLN A 353 21.72 6.93 -9.35
C GLN A 353 20.59 7.05 -10.37
N TRP A 354 20.75 6.39 -11.50
CA TRP A 354 19.71 6.34 -12.51
C TRP A 354 18.42 5.72 -11.97
N LEU A 355 18.52 4.58 -11.27
CA LEU A 355 17.38 3.86 -10.71
C LEU A 355 16.60 4.73 -9.70
N SER A 356 17.31 5.40 -8.78
CA SER A 356 16.72 6.33 -7.82
C SER A 356 16.00 7.50 -8.50
N GLN A 357 16.58 8.05 -9.59
CA GLN A 357 15.97 9.11 -10.38
C GLN A 357 14.70 8.65 -11.10
N GLU A 358 14.67 7.43 -11.64
CA GLU A 358 13.47 6.86 -12.27
C GLU A 358 12.33 6.74 -11.26
N VAL A 359 12.59 6.22 -10.05
CA VAL A 359 11.57 6.18 -8.99
C VAL A 359 11.10 7.58 -8.63
N LYS A 360 11.99 8.55 -8.52
CA LYS A 360 11.62 9.95 -8.23
C LYS A 360 10.69 10.53 -9.30
N ARG A 361 10.94 10.26 -10.58
CA ARG A 361 10.08 10.69 -11.71
C ARG A 361 8.72 9.99 -11.72
N MET A 362 8.64 8.77 -11.18
CA MET A 362 7.41 7.96 -11.17
C MET A 362 6.51 8.26 -9.99
N ALA A 363 7.09 8.33 -8.78
CA ALA A 363 6.37 8.15 -7.53
C ALA A 363 6.74 9.15 -6.43
N SER A 364 7.55 10.20 -6.70
CA SER A 364 7.82 11.22 -5.69
C SER A 364 6.55 11.97 -5.27
N PRO A 365 6.50 12.52 -4.05
CA PRO A 365 5.34 13.26 -3.56
C PRO A 365 4.94 14.41 -4.49
N GLU A 366 5.91 15.13 -5.05
CA GLU A 366 5.64 16.22 -5.99
C GLU A 366 4.96 15.72 -7.27
N VAL A 367 5.49 14.64 -7.88
CA VAL A 367 4.95 14.07 -9.13
C VAL A 367 3.54 13.54 -8.92
N ILE A 368 3.32 12.80 -7.86
CA ILE A 368 1.99 12.24 -7.55
C ILE A 368 1.01 13.36 -7.16
N GLY A 369 1.44 14.32 -6.34
CA GLY A 369 0.62 15.48 -5.97
C GLY A 369 0.13 16.25 -7.20
N ARG A 370 1.02 16.54 -8.17
CA ARG A 370 0.63 17.23 -9.42
C ARG A 370 -0.29 16.40 -10.31
N LYS A 371 -0.08 15.07 -10.40
CA LYS A 371 -0.99 14.19 -11.14
C LYS A 371 -2.40 14.21 -10.53
N LEU A 372 -2.50 14.09 -9.20
CA LEU A 372 -3.79 14.15 -8.50
C LEU A 372 -4.43 15.53 -8.63
N GLU A 373 -3.67 16.62 -8.48
CA GLU A 373 -4.12 17.99 -8.70
C GLU A 373 -4.75 18.18 -10.08
N GLN A 374 -4.07 17.72 -11.13
CA GLN A 374 -4.57 17.81 -12.50
C GLN A 374 -5.91 17.08 -12.68
N LEU A 375 -6.02 15.86 -12.11
CA LEU A 375 -7.22 15.07 -12.16
C LEU A 375 -8.39 15.75 -11.42
N PHE A 376 -8.13 16.25 -10.22
CA PHE A 376 -9.17 16.88 -9.39
C PHE A 376 -9.61 18.24 -9.95
N SER A 377 -8.68 19.05 -10.48
CA SER A 377 -9.00 20.32 -11.13
C SER A 377 -9.92 20.14 -12.35
N GLY A 378 -9.72 19.05 -13.10
CA GLY A 378 -10.60 18.71 -14.22
C GLY A 378 -12.02 18.33 -13.80
N LEU A 379 -12.23 17.88 -12.57
CA LEU A 379 -13.56 17.54 -12.04
C LEU A 379 -14.31 18.79 -11.53
N VAL A 380 -13.60 19.67 -10.83
CA VAL A 380 -14.18 20.90 -10.26
C VAL A 380 -14.51 21.94 -11.34
N ALA A 381 -13.76 21.97 -12.46
CA ALA A 381 -14.04 22.88 -13.58
C ALA A 381 -15.20 22.45 -14.50
N SER A 382 -15.70 21.21 -14.33
CA SER A 382 -16.75 20.62 -15.19
C SER A 382 -18.17 20.79 -14.63
N ASP A 383 -18.30 21.31 -13.41
CA ASP A 383 -19.54 21.70 -12.75
C ASP A 383 -19.78 23.22 -12.89
#